data_d6567b368b1b095f65715da56cf4849f
#
_entry.id   d6567b368b1b095f65715da56cf4849f
#
_cell.length_a   1.000
_cell.length_b   1.000
_cell.length_c   1.000
_cell.angle_alpha   90.00
_cell.angle_beta   90.00
_cell.angle_gamma   90.00
#
_symmetry.space_group_name_H-M   'P 1'
#
loop_
_entity.id
_entity.type
_entity.pdbx_description
1 polymer ?
#
loop_
_entity_poly.entity_id
_entity_poly.type
_entity_poly.pdbx_seq_one_letter_code
_entity_poly.pdbx_strand_id
1 'polypeptide(L)'
;SCVAQMRAAGAVILGKTVTCEFAGLTPRKTANPHDPARTPGGSSSGSAAAVADHMLPVAFGTQTGGSVLRPSSYCGIIGYKPSFDTFSLTGVYPAAESLDTLGLHARKLEDIELASSALLMRPHALVPDLQRPPVVGLCKTTMWDAAQPESREAVENAAAAMKAAGA
;
A
#
# COMPACT_ATOMS: atom_id res chain seq x y z
N SER A 1 -13.22 14.39 -3.17
CA SER A 1 -11.97 13.83 -2.61
C SER A 1 -12.20 12.41 -2.08
N CYS A 2 -11.15 11.62 -1.98
CA CYS A 2 -11.20 10.26 -1.42
C CYS A 2 -11.84 10.23 -0.01
N VAL A 3 -11.53 11.21 0.84
CA VAL A 3 -12.12 11.34 2.18
C VAL A 3 -13.64 11.56 2.10
N ALA A 4 -14.12 12.38 1.17
CA ALA A 4 -15.55 12.62 1.00
C ALA A 4 -16.28 11.36 0.49
N GLN A 5 -15.69 10.61 -0.42
CA GLN A 5 -16.22 9.34 -0.91
C GLN A 5 -16.34 8.30 0.22
N MET A 6 -15.29 8.15 1.04
CA MET A 6 -15.34 7.25 2.19
C MET A 6 -16.41 7.64 3.21
N ARG A 7 -16.54 8.94 3.52
CA ARG A 7 -17.62 9.42 4.40
C ARG A 7 -19.00 9.10 3.84
N ALA A 8 -19.21 9.33 2.54
CA ALA A 8 -20.46 9.02 1.88
C ALA A 8 -20.79 7.52 1.90
N ALA A 9 -19.76 6.67 1.91
CA ALA A 9 -19.88 5.22 2.05
C ALA A 9 -20.04 4.75 3.52
N GLY A 10 -20.12 5.68 4.50
CA GLY A 10 -20.33 5.36 5.91
C GLY A 10 -19.05 5.16 6.73
N ALA A 11 -17.87 5.43 6.17
CA ALA A 11 -16.63 5.29 6.91
C ALA A 11 -16.44 6.39 7.98
N VAL A 12 -15.92 6.00 9.13
CA VAL A 12 -15.49 6.92 10.19
C VAL A 12 -14.06 7.39 9.90
N ILE A 13 -13.86 8.69 9.77
CA ILE A 13 -12.54 9.29 9.55
C ILE A 13 -11.93 9.62 10.91
N LEU A 14 -10.94 8.85 11.32
CA LEU A 14 -10.30 9.00 12.63
C LEU A 14 -9.31 10.17 12.68
N GLY A 15 -8.64 10.49 11.57
CA GLY A 15 -7.67 11.57 11.55
C GLY A 15 -6.76 11.55 10.34
N LYS A 16 -5.61 12.21 10.48
CA LYS A 16 -4.56 12.28 9.48
C LYS A 16 -3.27 11.73 10.04
N THR A 17 -2.64 10.84 9.29
CA THR A 17 -1.35 10.22 9.65
C THR A 17 -0.17 11.09 9.26
N VAL A 18 0.98 10.84 9.90
CA VAL A 18 2.25 11.45 9.55
C VAL A 18 2.74 10.93 8.20
N THR A 19 3.28 11.80 7.38
CA THR A 19 3.97 11.45 6.13
C THR A 19 5.37 12.06 6.13
N CYS A 20 6.30 11.53 5.33
CA CYS A 20 7.52 12.26 5.02
C CYS A 20 7.14 13.58 4.34
N GLU A 21 7.88 14.66 4.67
CA GLU A 21 7.59 16.00 4.16
C GLU A 21 7.68 16.04 2.64
N PHE A 22 6.67 16.61 1.99
CA PHE A 22 6.54 16.68 0.53
C PHE A 22 6.76 15.33 -0.18
N ALA A 23 6.30 14.23 0.43
CA ALA A 23 6.49 12.88 -0.06
C ALA A 23 7.97 12.46 -0.27
N GLY A 24 8.90 13.17 0.37
CA GLY A 24 10.34 12.91 0.28
C GLY A 24 10.80 11.63 0.99
N LEU A 25 12.11 11.50 1.16
CA LEU A 25 12.73 10.29 1.72
C LEU A 25 13.16 10.45 3.19
N THR A 26 13.14 11.67 3.73
CA THR A 26 13.60 11.93 5.10
C THR A 26 12.66 11.30 6.13
N PRO A 27 13.14 10.36 6.95
CA PRO A 27 12.32 9.74 8.00
C PRO A 27 11.83 10.80 8.99
N ARG A 28 10.65 10.56 9.55
CA ARG A 28 10.04 11.38 10.60
C ARG A 28 10.04 10.61 11.93
N LYS A 29 9.31 11.11 12.92
CA LYS A 29 9.23 10.54 14.28
C LYS A 29 8.53 9.19 14.35
N THR A 30 7.80 8.78 13.31
CA THR A 30 7.07 7.51 13.30
C THR A 30 8.06 6.36 13.31
N ALA A 31 7.97 5.50 14.31
CA ALA A 31 8.74 4.26 14.42
C ALA A 31 8.02 3.09 13.74
N ASN A 32 8.78 2.05 13.40
CA ASN A 32 8.21 0.80 12.93
C ASN A 32 7.58 0.04 14.12
N PRO A 33 6.32 -0.40 14.04
CA PRO A 33 5.65 -1.11 15.14
C PRO A 33 6.32 -2.42 15.55
N HIS A 34 7.04 -3.08 14.61
CA HIS A 34 7.73 -4.35 14.90
C HIS A 34 9.10 -4.13 15.56
N ASP A 35 9.75 -2.99 15.27
CA ASP A 35 11.05 -2.62 15.85
C ASP A 35 11.16 -1.08 15.89
N PRO A 36 10.93 -0.45 17.05
CA PRO A 36 10.97 1.01 17.19
C PRO A 36 12.33 1.65 16.84
N ALA A 37 13.41 0.88 16.76
CA ALA A 37 14.71 1.36 16.32
C ALA A 37 14.82 1.51 14.80
N ARG A 38 13.83 1.00 14.06
CA ARG A 38 13.78 1.01 12.59
C ARG A 38 12.73 1.98 12.07
N THR A 39 12.94 2.43 10.84
CA THR A 39 11.96 3.21 10.10
C THR A 39 10.77 2.35 9.66
N PRO A 40 9.55 2.88 9.65
CA PRO A 40 8.39 2.22 9.03
C PRO A 40 8.40 2.35 7.50
N GLY A 41 9.48 2.90 6.92
CA GLY A 41 9.52 3.29 5.52
C GLY A 41 8.78 4.60 5.27
N GLY A 42 8.52 4.90 3.99
CA GLY A 42 7.86 6.15 3.57
C GLY A 42 7.62 6.21 2.07
N SER A 43 6.96 7.28 1.62
CA SER A 43 6.58 8.47 2.40
C SER A 43 5.31 8.32 3.25
N SER A 44 4.45 7.34 3.01
CA SER A 44 3.19 7.08 3.79
C SER A 44 3.50 6.37 5.12
N SER A 45 4.48 6.85 5.87
CA SER A 45 5.03 6.22 7.08
C SER A 45 3.99 5.98 8.17
N GLY A 46 3.27 7.02 8.56
CA GLY A 46 2.25 6.94 9.61
C GLY A 46 1.05 6.09 9.22
N SER A 47 0.67 6.08 7.94
CA SER A 47 -0.43 5.24 7.44
C SER A 47 -0.11 3.76 7.60
N ALA A 48 1.07 3.33 7.14
CA ALA A 48 1.49 1.96 7.27
C ALA A 48 1.69 1.54 8.73
N ALA A 49 2.35 2.38 9.54
CA ALA A 49 2.54 2.11 10.95
C ALA A 49 1.22 1.99 11.72
N ALA A 50 0.26 2.89 11.49
CA ALA A 50 -1.03 2.87 12.18
C ALA A 50 -1.87 1.62 11.84
N VAL A 51 -1.81 1.15 10.59
CA VAL A 51 -2.47 -0.10 10.17
C VAL A 51 -1.78 -1.30 10.79
N ALA A 52 -0.45 -1.33 10.80
CA ALA A 52 0.34 -2.43 11.38
C ALA A 52 0.15 -2.51 12.91
N ASP A 53 0.05 -1.37 13.59
CA ASP A 53 -0.19 -1.26 15.04
C ASP A 53 -1.67 -1.40 15.43
N HIS A 54 -2.52 -1.87 14.54
CA HIS A 54 -3.95 -2.10 14.76
C HIS A 54 -4.78 -0.88 15.17
N MET A 55 -4.29 0.35 14.99
CA MET A 55 -5.02 1.58 15.30
C MET A 55 -6.26 1.76 14.41
N LEU A 56 -6.20 1.26 13.17
CA LEU A 56 -7.28 1.32 12.18
C LEU A 56 -7.14 0.18 11.16
N PRO A 57 -8.23 -0.26 10.51
CA PRO A 57 -8.17 -1.33 9.52
C PRO A 57 -7.58 -0.88 8.19
N VAL A 58 -7.86 0.35 7.76
CA VAL A 58 -7.47 0.87 6.44
C VAL A 58 -6.93 2.29 6.58
N ALA A 59 -5.86 2.60 5.83
CA ALA A 59 -5.35 3.96 5.69
C ALA A 59 -5.07 4.29 4.22
N PHE A 60 -5.13 5.59 3.89
CA PHE A 60 -4.66 6.10 2.62
C PHE A 60 -3.16 6.33 2.60
N GLY A 61 -2.59 6.19 1.43
CA GLY A 61 -1.26 6.67 1.09
C GLY A 61 -1.23 7.17 -0.35
N THR A 62 -0.15 7.83 -0.73
CA THR A 62 0.13 8.16 -2.13
C THR A 62 1.47 7.58 -2.54
N GLN A 63 1.60 7.25 -3.79
CA GLN A 63 2.84 6.72 -4.35
C GLN A 63 3.16 7.36 -5.68
N THR A 64 4.35 7.96 -5.72
CA THR A 64 5.03 8.39 -6.94
C THR A 64 5.99 7.30 -7.42
N GLY A 65 6.89 6.86 -6.56
CA GLY A 65 7.86 5.78 -6.81
C GLY A 65 7.57 4.50 -6.03
N GLY A 66 7.62 4.57 -4.68
CA GLY A 66 7.46 3.41 -3.80
C GLY A 66 6.69 3.68 -2.51
N SER A 67 6.06 4.85 -2.39
CA SER A 67 5.61 5.42 -1.12
C SER A 67 4.36 4.79 -0.48
N VAL A 68 3.72 3.82 -1.12
CA VAL A 68 2.69 2.94 -0.54
C VAL A 68 3.28 1.56 -0.29
N LEU A 69 3.89 0.95 -1.30
CA LEU A 69 4.35 -0.44 -1.23
C LEU A 69 5.52 -0.60 -0.27
N ARG A 70 6.49 0.32 -0.28
CA ARG A 70 7.66 0.26 0.59
C ARG A 70 7.30 0.32 2.09
N PRO A 71 6.54 1.32 2.59
CA PRO A 71 6.18 1.32 4.01
C PRO A 71 5.27 0.16 4.39
N SER A 72 4.40 -0.33 3.50
CA SER A 72 3.62 -1.55 3.73
C SER A 72 4.51 -2.76 3.92
N SER A 73 5.50 -2.95 3.06
CA SER A 73 6.48 -4.04 3.16
C SER A 73 7.27 -3.96 4.46
N TYR A 74 7.73 -2.77 4.86
CA TYR A 74 8.51 -2.58 6.09
C TYR A 74 7.68 -2.81 7.36
N CYS A 75 6.38 -2.55 7.30
CA CYS A 75 5.46 -2.75 8.42
C CYS A 75 4.70 -4.09 8.37
N GLY A 76 5.01 -4.98 7.42
CA GLY A 76 4.43 -6.32 7.33
C GLY A 76 2.91 -6.33 7.05
N ILE A 77 2.42 -5.37 6.25
CA ILE A 77 1.01 -5.23 5.88
C ILE A 77 0.85 -5.23 4.36
N ILE A 78 -0.39 -5.25 3.89
CA ILE A 78 -0.73 -5.17 2.48
C ILE A 78 -0.71 -3.70 2.05
N GLY A 79 0.07 -3.39 1.02
CA GLY A 79 0.01 -2.12 0.29
C GLY A 79 -0.62 -2.34 -1.08
N TYR A 80 -1.65 -1.58 -1.40
CA TYR A 80 -2.29 -1.62 -2.70
C TYR A 80 -2.11 -0.29 -3.43
N LYS A 81 -1.33 -0.33 -4.50
CA LYS A 81 -1.20 0.76 -5.46
C LYS A 81 -1.89 0.33 -6.76
N PRO A 82 -3.07 0.84 -7.07
CA PRO A 82 -3.76 0.52 -8.31
C PRO A 82 -3.02 1.08 -9.54
N SER A 83 -3.55 0.83 -10.71
CA SER A 83 -3.10 1.51 -11.93
C SER A 83 -3.27 3.02 -11.80
N PHE A 84 -2.46 3.76 -12.56
CA PHE A 84 -2.57 5.22 -12.60
C PHE A 84 -4.01 5.65 -12.91
N ASP A 85 -4.46 6.73 -12.26
CA ASP A 85 -5.81 7.31 -12.43
C ASP A 85 -7.00 6.39 -12.06
N THR A 86 -6.76 5.29 -11.33
CA THR A 86 -7.86 4.44 -10.84
C THR A 86 -8.69 5.13 -9.75
N PHE A 87 -8.03 5.84 -8.84
CA PHE A 87 -8.67 6.62 -7.79
C PHE A 87 -8.40 8.11 -8.00
N SER A 88 -9.43 8.94 -7.79
CA SER A 88 -9.29 10.39 -7.93
C SER A 88 -8.32 10.98 -6.91
N LEU A 89 -7.36 11.76 -7.39
CA LEU A 89 -6.44 12.56 -6.58
C LEU A 89 -7.01 13.95 -6.20
N THR A 90 -8.27 14.22 -6.49
CA THR A 90 -8.91 15.49 -6.14
C THR A 90 -8.79 15.81 -4.65
N GLY A 91 -8.12 16.92 -4.32
CA GLY A 91 -7.86 17.35 -2.94
C GLY A 91 -6.65 16.67 -2.29
N VAL A 92 -5.84 15.98 -3.06
CA VAL A 92 -4.52 15.48 -2.67
C VAL A 92 -3.46 16.42 -3.24
N TYR A 93 -2.50 16.83 -2.42
CA TYR A 93 -1.39 17.67 -2.88
C TYR A 93 -0.43 16.85 -3.76
N PRO A 94 -0.16 17.26 -5.00
CA PRO A 94 0.67 16.49 -5.91
C PRO A 94 2.16 16.59 -5.58
N ALA A 95 2.89 15.48 -5.74
CA ALA A 95 4.34 15.46 -5.80
C ALA A 95 4.81 15.41 -7.27
N ALA A 96 4.19 14.55 -8.09
CA ALA A 96 4.42 14.45 -9.53
C ALA A 96 3.11 14.01 -10.21
N GLU A 97 2.43 14.92 -10.88
CA GLU A 97 1.08 14.71 -11.44
C GLU A 97 0.98 13.51 -12.39
N SER A 98 2.04 13.22 -13.14
CA SER A 98 2.07 12.11 -14.10
C SER A 98 2.37 10.75 -13.49
N LEU A 99 2.72 10.69 -12.21
CA LEU A 99 3.14 9.45 -11.53
C LEU A 99 2.31 9.15 -10.29
N ASP A 100 1.79 10.18 -9.62
CA ASP A 100 1.12 10.03 -8.34
C ASP A 100 -0.12 9.14 -8.45
N THR A 101 -0.23 8.22 -7.51
CA THR A 101 -1.36 7.30 -7.41
C THR A 101 -1.82 7.23 -5.96
N LEU A 102 -3.12 7.41 -5.72
CA LEU A 102 -3.71 7.12 -4.42
C LEU A 102 -3.69 5.61 -4.19
N GLY A 103 -3.23 5.18 -3.02
CA GLY A 103 -3.18 3.79 -2.63
C GLY A 103 -3.75 3.55 -1.24
N LEU A 104 -3.82 2.29 -0.88
CA LEU A 104 -4.40 1.81 0.37
C LEU A 104 -3.40 0.95 1.14
N HIS A 105 -3.49 1.02 2.45
CA HIS A 105 -2.81 0.15 3.40
C HIS A 105 -3.86 -0.61 4.20
N ALA A 106 -3.75 -1.93 4.31
CA ALA A 106 -4.62 -2.75 5.13
C ALA A 106 -3.90 -4.03 5.61
N ARG A 107 -4.49 -4.73 6.59
CA ARG A 107 -3.99 -6.05 7.01
C ARG A 107 -4.62 -7.20 6.24
N LYS A 108 -5.77 -6.96 5.59
CA LYS A 108 -6.52 -7.98 4.84
C LYS A 108 -6.88 -7.48 3.45
N LEU A 109 -6.95 -8.41 2.50
CA LEU A 109 -7.37 -8.08 1.12
C LEU A 109 -8.81 -7.62 1.05
N GLU A 110 -9.69 -8.20 1.86
CA GLU A 110 -11.11 -7.84 1.94
C GLU A 110 -11.31 -6.37 2.34
N ASP A 111 -10.43 -5.84 3.21
CA ASP A 111 -10.44 -4.42 3.57
C ASP A 111 -10.03 -3.52 2.39
N ILE A 112 -9.06 -3.97 1.57
CA ILE A 112 -8.68 -3.28 0.32
C ILE A 112 -9.84 -3.28 -0.67
N GLU A 113 -10.52 -4.41 -0.85
CA GLU A 113 -11.66 -4.54 -1.76
C GLU A 113 -12.81 -3.64 -1.35
N LEU A 114 -13.17 -3.65 -0.06
CA LEU A 114 -14.24 -2.83 0.49
C LEU A 114 -13.93 -1.32 0.30
N ALA A 115 -12.73 -0.89 0.68
CA ALA A 115 -12.31 0.50 0.52
C ALA A 115 -12.23 0.93 -0.96
N SER A 116 -11.74 0.03 -1.83
CA SER A 116 -11.69 0.28 -3.28
C SER A 116 -13.08 0.44 -3.87
N SER A 117 -14.03 -0.40 -3.46
CA SER A 117 -15.43 -0.31 -3.91
C SER A 117 -16.04 1.03 -3.52
N ALA A 118 -15.80 1.49 -2.28
CA ALA A 118 -16.26 2.80 -1.80
C ALA A 118 -15.64 3.97 -2.60
N LEU A 119 -14.33 3.92 -2.88
CA LEU A 119 -13.63 4.93 -3.69
C LEU A 119 -14.10 4.97 -5.14
N LEU A 120 -14.48 3.83 -5.69
CA LEU A 120 -14.99 3.72 -7.06
C LEU A 120 -16.49 3.93 -7.14
N MET A 121 -17.16 4.18 -6.00
CA MET A 121 -18.62 4.32 -5.91
C MET A 121 -19.37 3.15 -6.55
N ARG A 122 -18.87 1.93 -6.32
CA ARG A 122 -19.47 0.68 -6.80
C ARG A 122 -20.02 -0.13 -5.63
N PRO A 123 -21.04 -0.95 -5.85
CA PRO A 123 -21.42 -1.95 -4.87
C PRO A 123 -20.22 -2.83 -4.51
N HIS A 124 -20.07 -3.16 -3.24
CA HIS A 124 -19.07 -4.13 -2.83
C HIS A 124 -19.46 -5.50 -3.40
N ALA A 125 -18.54 -6.13 -4.11
CA ALA A 125 -18.67 -7.47 -4.62
C ALA A 125 -17.36 -8.21 -4.35
N LEU A 126 -17.46 -9.46 -3.95
CA LEU A 126 -16.29 -10.32 -3.83
C LEU A 126 -15.61 -10.46 -5.21
N VAL A 127 -14.29 -10.42 -5.22
CA VAL A 127 -13.52 -10.71 -6.43
C VAL A 127 -13.80 -12.18 -6.80
N PRO A 128 -14.25 -12.45 -8.02
CA PRO A 128 -14.52 -13.83 -8.42
C PRO A 128 -13.21 -14.63 -8.49
N ASP A 129 -13.33 -15.93 -8.26
CA ASP A 129 -12.21 -16.85 -8.42
C ASP A 129 -11.62 -16.75 -9.83
N LEU A 130 -10.30 -16.87 -9.91
CA LEU A 130 -9.61 -16.86 -11.19
C LEU A 130 -10.02 -18.08 -12.03
N GLN A 131 -10.48 -17.83 -13.24
CA GLN A 131 -10.91 -18.90 -14.17
C GLN A 131 -9.71 -19.70 -14.73
N ARG A 132 -8.52 -19.18 -14.59
CA ARG A 132 -7.24 -19.80 -14.98
C ARG A 132 -6.14 -19.33 -14.06
N PRO A 133 -5.08 -20.13 -13.84
CA PRO A 133 -3.91 -19.69 -13.07
C PRO A 133 -3.32 -18.39 -13.63
N PRO A 134 -2.91 -17.45 -12.77
CA PRO A 134 -2.25 -16.23 -13.22
C PRO A 134 -0.85 -16.54 -13.73
N VAL A 135 -0.39 -15.74 -14.69
CA VAL A 135 1.01 -15.74 -15.11
C VAL A 135 1.74 -14.62 -14.39
N VAL A 136 2.72 -14.95 -13.57
CA VAL A 136 3.46 -14.00 -12.74
C VAL A 136 4.91 -13.90 -13.21
N GLY A 137 5.36 -12.69 -13.52
CA GLY A 137 6.75 -12.42 -13.91
C GLY A 137 7.61 -12.02 -12.71
N LEU A 138 8.69 -12.76 -12.43
CA LEU A 138 9.70 -12.36 -11.47
C LEU A 138 10.69 -11.40 -12.14
N CYS A 139 10.64 -10.10 -11.80
CA CYS A 139 11.53 -9.09 -12.33
C CYS A 139 12.68 -8.79 -11.36
N LYS A 140 13.86 -9.29 -11.68
CA LYS A 140 15.12 -8.93 -11.00
C LYS A 140 15.64 -7.65 -11.63
N THR A 141 15.38 -6.50 -11.01
CA THR A 141 15.82 -5.20 -11.50
C THR A 141 17.34 -5.03 -11.47
N THR A 142 17.87 -3.95 -12.05
CA THR A 142 19.30 -3.60 -11.99
C THR A 142 19.81 -3.39 -10.55
N MET A 143 18.90 -3.19 -9.59
CA MET A 143 19.23 -3.02 -8.17
C MET A 143 19.18 -4.34 -7.38
N TRP A 144 18.95 -5.48 -8.05
CA TRP A 144 18.79 -6.77 -7.37
C TRP A 144 20.01 -7.14 -6.52
N ASP A 145 21.21 -6.93 -7.05
CA ASP A 145 22.45 -7.28 -6.35
C ASP A 145 22.76 -6.34 -5.18
N ALA A 146 22.20 -5.13 -5.18
CA ALA A 146 22.29 -4.18 -4.08
C ALA A 146 21.27 -4.46 -2.96
N ALA A 147 20.29 -5.33 -3.20
CA ALA A 147 19.31 -5.70 -2.18
C ALA A 147 19.96 -6.60 -1.11
N GLN A 148 19.51 -6.44 0.14
CA GLN A 148 19.94 -7.32 1.22
C GLN A 148 19.54 -8.78 0.94
N PRO A 149 20.33 -9.77 1.41
CA PRO A 149 20.03 -11.19 1.18
C PRO A 149 18.60 -11.58 1.57
N GLU A 150 18.14 -11.11 2.73
CA GLU A 150 16.80 -11.39 3.26
C GLU A 150 15.69 -10.86 2.35
N SER A 151 15.91 -9.71 1.72
CA SER A 151 14.94 -9.13 0.76
C SER A 151 14.87 -9.95 -0.52
N ARG A 152 16.01 -10.44 -1.00
CA ARG A 152 16.07 -11.31 -2.18
C ARG A 152 15.39 -12.65 -1.91
N GLU A 153 15.72 -13.27 -0.78
CA GLU A 153 15.13 -14.52 -0.33
C GLU A 153 13.60 -14.41 -0.18
N ALA A 154 13.10 -13.33 0.43
CA ALA A 154 11.66 -13.09 0.58
C ALA A 154 10.93 -13.05 -0.77
N VAL A 155 11.50 -12.38 -1.79
CA VAL A 155 10.93 -12.31 -3.13
C VAL A 155 10.98 -13.67 -3.84
N GLU A 156 12.08 -14.40 -3.73
CA GLU A 156 12.24 -15.73 -4.32
C GLU A 156 11.31 -16.76 -3.67
N ASN A 157 11.15 -16.70 -2.35
CA ASN A 157 10.19 -17.53 -1.61
C ASN A 157 8.73 -17.22 -2.01
N ALA A 158 8.39 -15.95 -2.20
CA ALA A 158 7.07 -15.57 -2.69
C ALA A 158 6.79 -16.13 -4.09
N ALA A 159 7.77 -16.04 -5.00
CA ALA A 159 7.66 -16.61 -6.34
C ALA A 159 7.51 -18.15 -6.30
N ALA A 160 8.26 -18.82 -5.44
CA ALA A 160 8.14 -20.27 -5.24
C ALA A 160 6.75 -20.66 -4.68
N ALA A 161 6.23 -19.90 -3.72
CA ALA A 161 4.91 -20.13 -3.16
C ALA A 161 3.79 -19.94 -4.21
N MET A 162 3.87 -18.89 -5.05
CA MET A 162 2.93 -18.66 -6.15
C MET A 162 2.96 -19.82 -7.15
N LYS A 163 4.16 -20.27 -7.53
CA LYS A 163 4.32 -21.44 -8.41
C LYS A 163 3.71 -22.71 -7.78
N ALA A 164 3.90 -22.95 -6.51
CA ALA A 164 3.32 -24.08 -5.80
C ALA A 164 1.80 -24.01 -5.73
N ALA A 165 1.24 -22.79 -5.72
CA ALA A 165 -0.21 -22.52 -5.78
C ALA A 165 -0.79 -22.58 -7.21
N GLY A 166 0.03 -22.86 -8.22
CA GLY A 166 -0.41 -23.06 -9.60
C GLY A 166 -0.24 -21.87 -10.54
N ALA A 167 0.47 -20.81 -10.13
CA ALA A 167 0.78 -19.67 -11.00
C ALA A 167 1.93 -20.01 -11.99
#